data_5ea32da21696d5ffdf41d23063cfdc2a
#
_entry.id   5ea32da21696d5ffdf41d23063cfdc2a
#
_cell.length_a   1.000
_cell.length_b   1.000
_cell.length_c   1.000
_cell.angle_alpha   90.00
_cell.angle_beta   90.00
_cell.angle_gamma   90.00
#
_symmetry.space_group_name_H-M   'P 1'
#
loop_
_entity.id
_entity.type
_entity.pdbx_description
1 polymer ?
#
loop_
_entity_poly.entity_id
_entity_poly.type
_entity_poly.pdbx_seq_one_letter_code
_entity_poly.pdbx_strand_id
1 'polypeptide(L)'
;MLELKHINKYYNAGTVNEMCLFEDFSLTIKDHQFVSVVGSNGSGKTSLLNIICGSIPLDEGRIIISGKDITRIPEYKRQRCIGRVYQNPAMGTCPTMTILENMSLADNKGKAFNLRPGTNRLRLEYYRESLRSLGLGLEDKMDVKVGVLSGGQR
;
A
#
# COMPACT_ATOMS: atom_id res chain seq x y z
N MET A 1 13.40 8.02 3.70
CA MET A 1 13.20 8.17 5.16
C MET A 1 11.73 8.44 5.44
N LEU A 2 11.14 7.74 6.42
CA LEU A 2 9.79 7.98 6.94
C LEU A 2 9.89 8.48 8.38
N GLU A 3 9.18 9.54 8.70
CA GLU A 3 9.09 10.09 10.06
C GLU A 3 7.62 10.26 10.47
N LEU A 4 7.28 9.74 11.62
CA LEU A 4 6.06 10.04 12.36
C LEU A 4 6.45 10.94 13.52
N LYS A 5 5.83 12.12 13.66
CA LYS A 5 6.17 13.10 14.69
C LYS A 5 4.94 13.42 15.53
N HIS A 6 5.03 13.09 16.81
CA HIS A 6 4.01 13.41 17.82
C HIS A 6 2.60 13.07 17.36
N ILE A 7 2.40 11.84 16.82
CA ILE A 7 1.10 11.45 16.30
C ILE A 7 0.16 11.06 17.44
N ASN A 8 -1.04 11.61 17.38
CA ASN A 8 -2.16 11.26 18.25
C ASN A 8 -3.28 10.65 17.42
N LYS A 9 -3.89 9.59 17.94
CA LYS A 9 -5.06 8.96 17.35
C LYS A 9 -5.99 8.42 18.40
N TYR A 10 -7.22 8.94 18.38
CA TYR A 10 -8.30 8.53 19.25
C TYR A 10 -9.44 7.96 18.42
N TYR A 11 -10.13 6.96 18.96
CA TYR A 11 -11.41 6.50 18.45
C TYR A 11 -12.51 6.91 19.42
N ASN A 12 -13.68 7.28 18.88
CA ASN A 12 -14.84 7.73 19.66
C ASN A 12 -14.51 8.88 20.64
N ALA A 13 -13.67 9.81 20.21
CA ALA A 13 -13.25 10.94 21.04
C ALA A 13 -14.44 11.68 21.63
N GLY A 14 -14.36 12.01 22.94
CA GLY A 14 -15.41 12.72 23.68
C GLY A 14 -16.60 11.85 24.10
N THR A 15 -16.53 10.53 23.95
CA THR A 15 -17.57 9.60 24.40
C THR A 15 -17.06 8.69 25.51
N VAL A 16 -17.99 7.99 26.21
CA VAL A 16 -17.63 6.99 27.23
C VAL A 16 -16.84 5.80 26.70
N ASN A 17 -16.82 5.62 25.39
CA ASN A 17 -16.08 4.56 24.69
C ASN A 17 -14.83 5.11 23.98
N GLU A 18 -14.32 6.25 24.44
CA GLU A 18 -13.07 6.80 23.90
C GLU A 18 -11.92 5.82 24.10
N MET A 19 -11.19 5.58 23.04
CA MET A 19 -9.99 4.73 23.05
C MET A 19 -8.81 5.48 22.43
N CYS A 20 -7.78 5.73 23.24
CA CYS A 20 -6.51 6.23 22.76
C CYS A 20 -5.74 5.10 22.08
N LEU A 21 -5.46 5.26 20.80
CA LEU A 21 -4.66 4.30 20.05
C LEU A 21 -3.18 4.67 20.03
N PHE A 22 -2.89 5.95 19.83
CA PHE A 22 -1.54 6.53 19.88
C PHE A 22 -1.62 7.87 20.62
N GLU A 23 -0.69 8.07 21.54
CA GLU A 23 -0.49 9.31 22.28
C GLU A 23 0.98 9.71 22.17
N ASP A 24 1.24 10.88 21.62
CA ASP A 24 2.57 11.44 21.40
C ASP A 24 3.58 10.45 20.75
N PHE A 25 3.08 9.57 19.89
CA PHE A 25 3.90 8.51 19.31
C PHE A 25 4.79 9.07 18.20
N SER A 26 6.08 8.80 18.28
CA SER A 26 7.07 9.20 17.28
C SER A 26 7.89 8.00 16.81
N LEU A 27 8.15 7.92 15.51
CA LEU A 27 8.93 6.84 14.89
C LEU A 27 9.70 7.38 13.69
N THR A 28 10.96 7.02 13.58
CA THR A 28 11.79 7.33 12.39
C THR A 28 12.31 6.05 11.77
N ILE A 29 12.07 5.89 10.48
CA ILE A 29 12.63 4.79 9.66
C ILE A 29 13.52 5.42 8.59
N LYS A 30 14.81 5.08 8.64
CA LYS A 30 15.80 5.57 7.68
C LYS A 30 15.67 4.84 6.35
N ASP A 31 16.26 5.40 5.30
CA ASP A 31 16.31 4.73 4.00
C ASP A 31 17.05 3.39 4.13
N HIS A 32 16.62 2.42 3.34
CA HIS A 32 17.17 1.05 3.31
C HIS A 32 17.07 0.26 4.62
N GLN A 33 16.23 0.69 5.57
CA GLN A 33 15.94 -0.09 6.77
C GLN A 33 14.79 -1.07 6.53
N PHE A 34 14.95 -2.28 7.05
CA PHE A 34 13.87 -3.23 7.28
C PHE A 34 13.40 -3.08 8.73
N VAL A 35 12.10 -2.85 8.93
CA VAL A 35 11.50 -2.67 10.25
C VAL A 35 10.38 -3.67 10.44
N SER A 36 10.42 -4.43 11.52
CA SER A 36 9.35 -5.33 11.92
C SER A 36 8.54 -4.72 13.07
N VAL A 37 7.21 -4.71 12.92
CA VAL A 37 6.29 -4.24 13.97
C VAL A 37 5.67 -5.45 14.65
N VAL A 38 6.01 -5.66 15.92
CA VAL A 38 5.58 -6.79 16.72
C VAL A 38 4.66 -6.34 17.86
N GLY A 39 3.71 -7.15 18.24
CA GLY A 39 2.79 -6.87 19.34
C GLY A 39 1.58 -7.81 19.32
N SER A 40 0.80 -7.81 20.41
CA SER A 40 -0.42 -8.61 20.56
C SER A 40 -1.52 -8.21 19.55
N ASN A 41 -2.54 -9.03 19.41
CA ASN A 41 -3.72 -8.66 18.63
C ASN A 41 -4.41 -7.46 19.29
N GLY A 42 -4.84 -6.49 18.49
CA GLY A 42 -5.43 -5.24 18.98
C GLY A 42 -4.42 -4.15 19.36
N SER A 43 -3.11 -4.39 19.33
CA SER A 43 -2.08 -3.38 19.71
C SER A 43 -1.87 -2.25 18.69
N GLY A 44 -2.72 -2.11 17.69
CA GLY A 44 -2.65 -1.00 16.75
C GLY A 44 -1.70 -1.17 15.55
N LYS A 45 -1.05 -2.34 15.35
CA LYS A 45 -0.12 -2.57 14.22
C LYS A 45 -0.72 -2.24 12.86
N THR A 46 -1.89 -2.79 12.57
CA THR A 46 -2.59 -2.54 11.31
C THR A 46 -3.05 -1.08 11.21
N SER A 47 -3.45 -0.49 12.33
CA SER A 47 -3.85 0.92 12.38
C SER A 47 -2.67 1.84 12.10
N LEU A 48 -1.47 1.54 12.59
CA LEU A 48 -0.26 2.29 12.27
C LEU A 48 0.01 2.28 10.77
N LEU A 49 -0.04 1.10 10.13
CA LEU A 49 0.13 0.99 8.69
C LEU A 49 -0.96 1.75 7.92
N ASN A 50 -2.22 1.66 8.37
CA ASN A 50 -3.34 2.39 7.77
C ASN A 50 -3.17 3.91 7.89
N ILE A 51 -2.66 4.41 9.00
CA ILE A 51 -2.34 5.82 9.21
C ILE A 51 -1.24 6.28 8.24
N ILE A 52 -0.17 5.51 8.11
CA ILE A 52 0.94 5.81 7.18
C ILE A 52 0.41 5.84 5.74
N CYS A 53 -0.40 4.84 5.36
CA CYS A 53 -0.99 4.77 4.02
C CYS A 53 -2.06 5.84 3.77
N GLY A 54 -2.68 6.39 4.82
CA GLY A 54 -3.69 7.44 4.73
C GLY A 54 -5.13 6.94 4.68
N SER A 55 -5.37 5.65 4.93
CA SER A 55 -6.71 5.07 5.07
C SER A 55 -7.37 5.48 6.40
N ILE A 56 -6.57 5.80 7.43
CA ILE A 56 -7.00 6.35 8.70
C ILE A 56 -6.36 7.73 8.86
N PRO A 57 -7.14 8.80 9.05
CA PRO A 57 -6.60 10.13 9.32
C PRO A 57 -6.03 10.23 10.74
N LEU A 58 -4.99 11.03 10.91
CA LEU A 58 -4.49 11.45 12.21
C LEU A 58 -5.40 12.52 12.82
N ASP A 59 -5.45 12.55 14.15
CA ASP A 59 -6.08 13.65 14.88
C ASP A 59 -5.04 14.78 15.06
N GLU A 60 -3.79 14.43 15.45
CA GLU A 60 -2.68 15.37 15.58
C GLU A 60 -1.36 14.75 15.13
N GLY A 61 -0.35 15.59 14.95
CA GLY A 61 0.99 15.17 14.55
C GLY A 61 1.25 15.27 13.05
N ARG A 62 2.38 14.70 12.61
CA ARG A 62 2.82 14.78 11.21
C ARG A 62 3.40 13.46 10.71
N ILE A 63 3.19 13.22 9.42
CA ILE A 63 3.81 12.12 8.67
C ILE A 63 4.64 12.72 7.54
N ILE A 64 5.94 12.41 7.54
CA ILE A 64 6.89 12.96 6.58
C ILE A 64 7.56 11.80 5.84
N ILE A 65 7.54 11.82 4.51
CA ILE A 65 8.26 10.86 3.65
C ILE A 65 9.24 11.62 2.77
N SER A 66 10.51 11.26 2.87
CA SER A 66 11.61 11.88 2.11
C SER A 66 11.58 13.42 2.19
N GLY A 67 11.37 13.95 3.40
CA GLY A 67 11.30 15.39 3.69
C GLY A 67 9.98 16.06 3.30
N LYS A 68 9.04 15.35 2.69
CA LYS A 68 7.73 15.89 2.30
C LYS A 68 6.66 15.52 3.31
N ASP A 69 5.97 16.53 3.84
CA ASP A 69 4.79 16.31 4.70
C ASP A 69 3.63 15.74 3.87
N ILE A 70 3.16 14.56 4.26
CA ILE A 70 2.05 13.85 3.63
C ILE A 70 0.83 13.72 4.55
N THR A 71 0.83 14.36 5.70
CA THR A 71 -0.19 14.19 6.76
C THR A 71 -1.61 14.36 6.25
N ARG A 72 -1.84 15.36 5.41
CA ARG A 72 -3.17 15.68 4.85
C ARG A 72 -3.35 15.20 3.40
N ILE A 73 -2.37 14.47 2.85
CA ILE A 73 -2.47 13.94 1.50
C ILE A 73 -3.38 12.71 1.53
N PRO A 74 -4.44 12.63 0.71
CA PRO A 74 -5.35 11.49 0.67
C PRO A 74 -4.65 10.21 0.20
N GLU A 75 -5.17 9.04 0.62
CA GLU A 75 -4.60 7.72 0.37
C GLU A 75 -4.18 7.50 -1.09
N TYR A 76 -5.07 7.77 -2.05
CA TYR A 76 -4.79 7.54 -3.47
C TYR A 76 -3.60 8.35 -4.02
N LYS A 77 -3.28 9.50 -3.40
CA LYS A 77 -2.08 10.28 -3.74
C LYS A 77 -0.83 9.77 -3.03
N ARG A 78 -0.97 9.27 -1.77
CA ARG A 78 0.17 8.66 -1.03
C ARG A 78 0.66 7.39 -1.69
N GLN A 79 -0.23 6.65 -2.35
CA GLN A 79 0.13 5.44 -3.09
C GLN A 79 1.14 5.66 -4.23
N ARG A 80 1.44 6.90 -4.60
CA ARG A 80 2.54 7.22 -5.54
C ARG A 80 3.93 6.95 -4.95
N CYS A 81 4.07 7.05 -3.64
CA CYS A 81 5.34 6.88 -2.91
C CYS A 81 5.32 5.73 -1.91
N ILE A 82 4.15 5.11 -1.67
CA ILE A 82 4.00 3.98 -0.75
C ILE A 82 3.49 2.76 -1.53
N GLY A 83 4.24 1.67 -1.50
CA GLY A 83 3.77 0.35 -1.91
C GLY A 83 3.11 -0.34 -0.72
N ARG A 84 1.93 -0.95 -0.92
CA ARG A 84 1.23 -1.71 0.12
C ARG A 84 0.95 -3.12 -0.36
N VAL A 85 1.32 -4.09 0.47
CA VAL A 85 0.93 -5.49 0.31
C VAL A 85 -0.11 -5.80 1.38
N TYR A 86 -1.25 -6.34 0.98
CA TYR A 86 -2.33 -6.69 1.90
C TYR A 86 -2.17 -8.14 2.38
N GLN A 87 -2.63 -8.40 3.61
CA GLN A 87 -2.69 -9.77 4.15
C GLN A 87 -3.62 -10.66 3.29
N ASN A 88 -4.72 -10.11 2.80
CA ASN A 88 -5.57 -10.76 1.80
C ASN A 88 -5.15 -10.29 0.40
N PRO A 89 -4.55 -11.15 -0.45
CA PRO A 89 -4.09 -10.79 -1.78
C PRO A 89 -5.20 -10.25 -2.70
N ALA A 90 -6.46 -10.66 -2.47
CA ALA A 90 -7.60 -10.18 -3.25
C ALA A 90 -7.86 -8.67 -3.10
N MET A 91 -7.37 -8.04 -2.03
CA MET A 91 -7.49 -6.60 -1.83
C MET A 91 -6.47 -5.78 -2.65
N GLY A 92 -5.40 -6.41 -3.10
CA GLY A 92 -4.33 -5.77 -3.88
C GLY A 92 -4.45 -5.95 -5.39
N THR A 93 -5.41 -6.77 -5.85
CA THR A 93 -5.57 -7.12 -7.27
C THR A 93 -7.02 -7.02 -7.72
N CYS A 94 -7.23 -6.86 -9.03
CA CYS A 94 -8.56 -6.96 -9.65
C CYS A 94 -8.76 -8.40 -10.17
N PRO A 95 -9.58 -9.25 -9.51
CA PRO A 95 -9.70 -10.67 -9.85
C PRO A 95 -10.27 -10.93 -11.24
N THR A 96 -11.09 -10.02 -11.76
CA THR A 96 -11.73 -10.12 -13.08
C THR A 96 -10.81 -9.76 -14.23
N MET A 97 -9.71 -9.06 -13.94
CA MET A 97 -8.70 -8.66 -14.90
C MET A 97 -7.59 -9.74 -15.03
N THR A 98 -6.94 -9.75 -16.18
CA THR A 98 -5.77 -10.62 -16.44
C THR A 98 -4.54 -10.14 -15.68
N ILE A 99 -3.49 -10.96 -15.62
CA ILE A 99 -2.19 -10.57 -15.04
C ILE A 99 -1.65 -9.34 -15.78
N LEU A 100 -1.68 -9.33 -17.11
CA LEU A 100 -1.23 -8.20 -17.93
C LEU A 100 -1.97 -6.91 -17.60
N GLU A 101 -3.29 -6.98 -17.45
CA GLU A 101 -4.11 -5.81 -17.11
C GLU A 101 -3.81 -5.30 -15.70
N ASN A 102 -3.69 -6.18 -14.72
CA ASN A 102 -3.32 -5.81 -13.35
C ASN A 102 -1.93 -5.15 -13.30
N MET A 103 -0.94 -5.71 -13.98
CA MET A 103 0.41 -5.13 -14.04
C MET A 103 0.42 -3.78 -14.77
N SER A 104 -0.34 -3.66 -15.86
CA SER A 104 -0.50 -2.39 -16.58
C SER A 104 -1.16 -1.33 -15.72
N LEU A 105 -2.17 -1.71 -14.92
CA LEU A 105 -2.83 -0.81 -13.96
C LEU A 105 -1.84 -0.32 -12.89
N ALA A 106 -1.04 -1.23 -12.35
CA ALA A 106 0.00 -0.89 -11.38
C ALA A 106 1.08 0.04 -11.98
N ASP A 107 1.50 -0.20 -13.21
CA ASP A 107 2.48 0.62 -13.93
C ASP A 107 1.95 2.03 -14.27
N ASN A 108 0.64 2.18 -14.41
CA ASN A 108 -0.01 3.46 -14.64
C ASN A 108 -0.27 4.25 -13.35
N LYS A 109 0.09 3.71 -12.20
CA LYS A 109 -0.07 4.34 -10.90
C LYS A 109 0.61 5.72 -10.86
N GLY A 110 -0.20 6.73 -10.55
CA GLY A 110 0.28 8.12 -10.46
C GLY A 110 0.45 8.87 -11.78
N LYS A 111 0.21 8.23 -12.93
CA LYS A 111 0.18 8.90 -14.23
C LYS A 111 -1.19 9.58 -14.44
N ALA A 112 -1.21 10.62 -15.26
CA ALA A 112 -2.47 11.28 -15.65
C ALA A 112 -3.31 10.33 -16.52
N PHE A 113 -4.62 10.30 -16.26
CA PHE A 113 -5.56 9.59 -17.12
C PHE A 113 -5.64 10.24 -18.49
N ASN A 114 -5.64 9.44 -19.53
CA ASN A 114 -5.82 9.86 -20.92
C ASN A 114 -6.62 8.79 -21.67
N LEU A 115 -6.94 9.06 -22.96
CA LEU A 115 -7.68 8.14 -23.82
C LEU A 115 -6.86 7.00 -24.43
N ARG A 116 -5.65 6.75 -23.92
CA ARG A 116 -4.82 5.61 -24.38
C ARG A 116 -5.32 4.31 -23.77
N PRO A 117 -5.10 3.16 -24.45
CA PRO A 117 -5.43 1.86 -23.88
C PRO A 117 -4.77 1.67 -22.50
N GLY A 118 -5.55 1.18 -21.52
CA GLY A 118 -5.05 0.95 -20.17
C GLY A 118 -3.99 -0.15 -20.10
N THR A 119 -4.03 -1.09 -21.06
CA THR A 119 -3.07 -2.20 -21.16
C THR A 119 -1.82 -1.76 -21.93
N ASN A 120 -0.65 -1.85 -21.29
CA ASN A 120 0.61 -1.46 -21.89
C ASN A 120 1.35 -2.67 -22.48
N ARG A 121 1.01 -3.06 -23.71
CA ARG A 121 1.66 -4.17 -24.41
C ARG A 121 3.13 -3.92 -24.77
N LEU A 122 3.55 -2.66 -24.87
CA LEU A 122 4.96 -2.33 -25.17
C LEU A 122 5.89 -2.70 -24.00
N ARG A 123 5.34 -2.86 -22.78
CA ARG A 123 6.10 -3.27 -21.59
C ARG A 123 5.90 -4.74 -21.22
N LEU A 124 5.32 -5.53 -22.10
CA LEU A 124 5.01 -6.94 -21.84
C LEU A 124 6.24 -7.73 -21.40
N GLU A 125 7.38 -7.56 -22.07
CA GLU A 125 8.62 -8.26 -21.72
C GLU A 125 9.13 -7.84 -20.32
N TYR A 126 9.06 -6.56 -19.99
CA TYR A 126 9.39 -6.08 -18.65
C TYR A 126 8.51 -6.73 -17.58
N TYR A 127 7.21 -6.88 -17.84
CA TYR A 127 6.29 -7.54 -16.91
C TYR A 127 6.60 -9.03 -16.78
N ARG A 128 6.88 -9.71 -17.89
CA ARG A 128 7.31 -11.11 -17.88
C ARG A 128 8.58 -11.32 -17.07
N GLU A 129 9.56 -10.47 -17.26
CA GLU A 129 10.83 -10.54 -16.54
C GLU A 129 10.66 -10.32 -15.04
N SER A 130 9.81 -9.36 -14.66
CA SER A 130 9.45 -9.12 -13.28
C SER A 130 8.75 -10.33 -12.63
N LEU A 131 7.88 -11.02 -13.36
CA LEU A 131 7.21 -12.23 -12.88
C LEU A 131 8.14 -13.44 -12.85
N ARG A 132 9.04 -13.59 -13.82
CA ARG A 132 10.03 -14.67 -13.87
C ARG A 132 10.93 -14.67 -12.65
N SER A 133 11.27 -13.49 -12.13
CA SER A 133 12.06 -13.37 -10.90
C SER A 133 11.41 -13.99 -9.67
N LEU A 134 10.09 -14.21 -9.69
CA LEU A 134 9.34 -14.85 -8.60
C LEU A 134 9.39 -16.39 -8.68
N GLY A 135 9.75 -16.99 -9.82
CA GLY A 135 9.84 -18.42 -10.00
C GLY A 135 8.52 -19.18 -9.91
N LEU A 136 7.37 -18.51 -10.20
CA LEU A 136 6.03 -19.07 -10.06
C LEU A 136 5.37 -19.47 -11.39
N GLY A 137 6.08 -19.33 -12.53
CA GLY A 137 5.56 -19.64 -13.87
C GLY A 137 4.39 -18.74 -14.28
N LEU A 138 4.33 -17.51 -13.76
CA LEU A 138 3.29 -16.54 -14.09
C LEU A 138 3.60 -15.77 -15.37
N GLU A 139 4.85 -15.71 -15.77
CA GLU A 139 5.32 -15.04 -16.99
C GLU A 139 4.69 -15.57 -18.27
N ASP A 140 4.28 -16.85 -18.26
CA ASP A 140 3.63 -17.52 -19.40
C ASP A 140 2.08 -17.43 -19.33
N LYS A 141 1.55 -16.82 -18.26
CA LYS A 141 0.12 -16.76 -17.96
C LYS A 141 -0.46 -15.35 -18.02
N MET A 142 0.15 -14.47 -18.80
CA MET A 142 -0.21 -13.05 -18.84
C MET A 142 -1.69 -12.76 -19.13
N ASP A 143 -2.33 -13.61 -19.92
CA ASP A 143 -3.74 -13.47 -20.30
C ASP A 143 -4.71 -14.22 -19.35
N VAL A 144 -4.19 -14.87 -18.31
CA VAL A 144 -5.00 -15.56 -17.29
C VAL A 144 -5.54 -14.54 -16.30
N LYS A 145 -6.82 -14.67 -15.94
CA LYS A 145 -7.45 -13.82 -14.91
C LYS A 145 -6.84 -14.09 -13.55
N VAL A 146 -6.53 -13.03 -12.81
CA VAL A 146 -5.93 -13.14 -11.47
C VAL A 146 -6.86 -13.90 -10.50
N GLY A 147 -8.18 -13.85 -10.71
CA GLY A 147 -9.16 -14.55 -9.88
C GLY A 147 -8.98 -16.05 -9.78
N VAL A 148 -8.40 -16.71 -10.80
CA VAL A 148 -8.18 -18.17 -10.80
C VAL A 148 -6.83 -18.58 -10.22
N LEU A 149 -5.96 -17.63 -9.88
CA LEU A 149 -4.68 -17.90 -9.27
C LEU A 149 -4.83 -18.29 -7.79
N SER A 150 -3.90 -19.09 -7.28
CA SER A 150 -3.83 -19.39 -5.85
C SER A 150 -3.47 -18.15 -5.03
N GLY A 151 -3.73 -18.17 -3.72
CA GLY A 151 -3.39 -17.04 -2.82
C GLY A 151 -1.92 -16.65 -2.84
N GLY A 152 -1.01 -17.63 -2.97
CA GLY A 152 0.43 -17.38 -3.05
C GLY A 152 0.91 -16.87 -4.42
N GLN A 153 0.07 -17.02 -5.47
CA GLN A 153 0.37 -16.53 -6.81
C GLN A 153 -0.20 -15.13 -7.08
N ARG A 154 -1.09 -14.64 -6.21
CA ARG A 154 -1.66 -13.29 -6.25
C ARG A 154 -0.80 -12.31 -5.48
#